data_1d2cb243dd91adf7a3e7341c799dd97c
#
_entry.id   1d2cb243dd91adf7a3e7341c799dd97c
#
_cell.length_a   1.000
_cell.length_b   1.000
_cell.length_c   1.000
_cell.angle_alpha   90.00
_cell.angle_beta   90.00
_cell.angle_gamma   90.00
#
_symmetry.space_group_name_H-M   'P 1'
#
loop_
_entity.id
_entity.type
_entity.pdbx_description
1 polymer ?
#
loop_
_entity_poly.entity_id
_entity_poly.type
_entity_poly.pdbx_seq_one_letter_code
_entity_poly.pdbx_strand_id
1 'polypeptide(L)'
;MKGYIHSIESFGSADGPGIRFIIFLKGCALRCKYCHNVDTWVMKNNEFPAKVRLATGEVAEISVDHAFKDDIREVEEILDMAERYRNYWGETGGITVSGGEPLLQADFLLELLTEAKKRGMNTCIDTAGQPFISEGAAFEKIQEIIEKTDLVLLDIKHIDPEEHKRLTGHSNENILEFAKYLDSIHKPVWIRHVLVPGITDVDEYLEETADFLSTLSNVERIDVLPYHSMGVYKWKELGLPYALEGVETPSKERVENAKRILSRALNK
;
A
#
# COMPACT_ATOMS: atom_id res chain seq x y z
N MET A 1 3.62 -18.18 13.17
CA MET A 1 4.73 -17.72 12.28
C MET A 1 5.17 -16.32 12.66
N LYS A 2 6.43 -15.95 12.32
CA LYS A 2 7.00 -14.63 12.67
C LYS A 2 7.02 -13.71 11.45
N GLY A 3 6.60 -12.44 11.66
CA GLY A 3 6.65 -11.39 10.64
C GLY A 3 7.59 -10.26 11.06
N TYR A 4 8.13 -9.57 10.06
CA TYR A 4 8.94 -8.37 10.21
C TYR A 4 8.01 -7.16 10.23
N ILE A 5 7.82 -6.57 11.41
CA ILE A 5 6.92 -5.45 11.66
C ILE A 5 7.72 -4.15 11.65
N HIS A 6 7.21 -3.13 10.99
CA HIS A 6 7.74 -1.77 11.09
C HIS A 6 7.15 -1.04 12.29
N SER A 7 5.83 -1.00 12.35
CA SER A 7 5.10 -0.29 13.41
C SER A 7 3.65 -0.78 13.50
N ILE A 8 2.97 -0.39 14.57
CA ILE A 8 1.57 -0.67 14.80
C ILE A 8 0.87 0.64 15.19
N GLU A 9 -0.30 0.88 14.60
CA GLU A 9 -1.18 1.98 14.94
C GLU A 9 -2.56 1.45 15.37
N SER A 10 -3.06 1.90 16.51
CA SER A 10 -4.26 1.31 17.12
C SER A 10 -5.58 2.01 16.78
N PHE A 11 -5.53 3.22 16.19
CA PHE A 11 -6.70 4.06 15.91
C PHE A 11 -6.69 4.65 14.50
N GLY A 12 -6.32 3.87 13.47
CA GLY A 12 -6.39 4.32 12.08
C GLY A 12 -7.84 4.56 11.65
N SER A 13 -8.08 5.69 11.01
CA SER A 13 -9.41 6.08 10.50
C SER A 13 -9.46 6.25 8.98
N ALA A 14 -8.30 6.14 8.30
CA ALA A 14 -8.16 6.33 6.86
C ALA A 14 -7.82 5.04 6.08
N ASP A 15 -7.54 3.96 6.79
CA ASP A 15 -6.99 2.73 6.22
C ASP A 15 -8.02 1.58 6.23
N GLY A 16 -9.23 1.90 5.84
CA GLY A 16 -10.37 1.01 5.75
C GLY A 16 -11.60 1.53 6.51
N PRO A 17 -12.70 0.78 6.54
CA PRO A 17 -13.92 1.19 7.21
C PRO A 17 -13.79 1.13 8.74
N GLY A 18 -14.45 2.07 9.43
CA GLY A 18 -14.46 2.16 10.89
C GLY A 18 -13.09 2.54 11.47
N ILE A 19 -12.83 2.14 12.70
CA ILE A 19 -11.52 2.29 13.34
C ILE A 19 -10.71 1.02 13.11
N ARG A 20 -9.46 1.17 12.70
CA ARG A 20 -8.58 0.07 12.34
C ARG A 20 -7.39 -0.06 13.30
N PHE A 21 -7.05 -1.28 13.62
CA PHE A 21 -5.75 -1.61 14.18
C PHE A 21 -4.83 -1.93 12.99
N ILE A 22 -3.85 -1.06 12.73
CA ILE A 22 -3.02 -1.14 11.53
C ILE A 22 -1.68 -1.77 11.87
N ILE A 23 -1.29 -2.76 11.10
CA ILE A 23 0.00 -3.44 11.18
C ILE A 23 0.82 -3.05 9.94
N PHE A 24 1.88 -2.27 10.11
CA PHE A 24 2.78 -1.90 9.04
C PHE A 24 3.92 -2.92 8.94
N LEU A 25 3.98 -3.66 7.83
CA LEU A 25 5.01 -4.65 7.58
C LEU A 25 6.24 -4.02 6.92
N LYS A 26 7.40 -4.66 7.08
CA LYS A 26 8.64 -4.34 6.37
C LYS A 26 8.73 -5.09 5.05
N GLY A 27 9.56 -4.57 4.15
CA GLY A 27 9.78 -5.07 2.80
C GLY A 27 8.90 -4.37 1.77
N CYS A 28 9.51 -3.78 0.75
CA CYS A 28 8.82 -3.24 -0.42
C CYS A 28 9.74 -3.31 -1.63
N ALA A 29 9.23 -3.78 -2.77
CA ALA A 29 9.98 -3.78 -4.02
C ALA A 29 9.90 -2.41 -4.73
N LEU A 30 8.80 -1.68 -4.57
CA LEU A 30 8.64 -0.35 -5.16
C LEU A 30 9.57 0.68 -4.52
N ARG A 31 9.94 1.69 -5.31
CA ARG A 31 10.80 2.82 -4.92
C ARG A 31 10.12 4.12 -5.25
N CYS A 32 8.88 4.27 -4.77
CA CYS A 32 8.05 5.44 -5.05
C CYS A 32 8.77 6.71 -4.62
N LYS A 33 8.90 7.68 -5.54
CA LYS A 33 9.59 8.95 -5.29
C LYS A 33 8.97 9.77 -4.16
N TYR A 34 7.69 9.55 -3.86
CA TYR A 34 6.96 10.21 -2.77
C TYR A 34 6.79 9.33 -1.52
N CYS A 35 7.53 8.22 -1.39
CA CYS A 35 7.34 7.28 -0.29
C CYS A 35 7.50 7.95 1.07
N HIS A 36 6.50 7.79 1.94
CA HIS A 36 6.57 8.27 3.33
C HIS A 36 7.22 7.26 4.28
N ASN A 37 7.28 5.99 3.86
CA ASN A 37 7.78 4.89 4.67
C ASN A 37 9.00 4.22 4.03
N VAL A 38 9.99 5.00 3.61
CA VAL A 38 11.24 4.49 3.02
C VAL A 38 12.01 3.56 3.96
N ASP A 39 11.78 3.71 5.23
CA ASP A 39 12.26 2.88 6.32
C ASP A 39 11.66 1.46 6.33
N THR A 40 10.61 1.22 5.55
CA THR A 40 10.06 -0.13 5.33
C THR A 40 10.67 -0.87 4.14
N TRP A 41 11.48 -0.23 3.30
CA TRP A 41 11.96 -0.83 2.05
C TRP A 41 12.77 -2.11 2.25
N VAL A 42 13.57 -2.16 3.32
CA VAL A 42 14.40 -3.32 3.65
C VAL A 42 13.69 -4.15 4.71
N MET A 43 13.65 -5.46 4.47
CA MET A 43 12.89 -6.37 5.34
C MET A 43 13.61 -6.66 6.64
N LYS A 44 14.94 -6.89 6.60
CA LYS A 44 15.73 -7.34 7.74
C LYS A 44 16.86 -6.37 8.06
N ASN A 45 17.08 -6.06 9.32
CA ASN A 45 18.15 -5.15 9.71
C ASN A 45 19.57 -5.73 9.56
N ASN A 46 19.74 -7.06 9.54
CA ASN A 46 21.03 -7.68 9.30
C ASN A 46 21.48 -7.64 7.82
N GLU A 47 20.65 -7.10 6.93
CA GLU A 47 20.98 -6.86 5.52
C GLU A 47 21.62 -5.48 5.28
N PHE A 48 21.92 -4.72 6.35
CA PHE A 48 22.53 -3.41 6.26
C PHE A 48 24.06 -3.45 6.38
N PRO A 49 24.77 -2.49 5.69
CA PRO A 49 24.22 -1.48 4.81
C PRO A 49 23.57 -2.11 3.56
N ALA A 50 22.36 -1.68 3.25
CA ALA A 50 21.62 -2.22 2.12
C ALA A 50 21.79 -1.33 0.88
N LYS A 51 22.11 -1.93 -0.25
CA LYS A 51 22.11 -1.25 -1.54
C LYS A 51 20.71 -1.31 -2.14
N VAL A 52 20.11 -0.16 -2.37
CA VAL A 52 18.79 -0.04 -2.99
C VAL A 52 18.91 0.69 -4.33
N ARG A 53 18.23 0.19 -5.35
CA ARG A 53 18.11 0.88 -6.64
C ARG A 53 16.89 1.79 -6.58
N LEU A 54 17.10 3.07 -6.69
CA LEU A 54 16.04 4.08 -6.73
C LEU A 54 15.24 4.03 -8.05
N ALA A 55 14.08 4.66 -8.09
CA ALA A 55 13.28 4.79 -9.32
C ALA A 55 14.02 5.57 -10.43
N THR A 56 14.99 6.40 -10.07
CA THR A 56 15.89 7.09 -11.00
C THR A 56 16.89 6.16 -11.69
N GLY A 57 17.02 4.89 -11.23
CA GLY A 57 18.04 3.94 -11.65
C GLY A 57 19.35 4.03 -10.87
N GLU A 58 19.54 5.07 -10.08
CA GLU A 58 20.70 5.24 -9.20
C GLU A 58 20.70 4.20 -8.09
N VAL A 59 21.90 3.76 -7.69
CA VAL A 59 22.08 2.87 -6.55
C VAL A 59 22.50 3.68 -5.36
N ALA A 60 21.65 3.76 -4.36
CA ALA A 60 21.93 4.37 -3.07
C ALA A 60 22.25 3.31 -2.01
N GLU A 61 22.99 3.68 -0.99
CA GLU A 61 23.27 2.84 0.16
C GLU A 61 22.50 3.39 1.38
N ILE A 62 21.68 2.53 1.96
CA ILE A 62 21.03 2.80 3.23
C ILE A 62 21.97 2.34 4.34
N SER A 63 22.52 3.27 5.09
CA SER A 63 23.28 2.98 6.29
C SER A 63 22.36 3.00 7.50
N VAL A 64 22.41 1.93 8.29
CA VAL A 64 21.61 1.84 9.50
C VAL A 64 22.48 2.05 10.71
N ASP A 65 22.64 3.25 11.09
CA ASP A 65 23.20 3.53 12.42
C ASP A 65 22.10 3.85 13.46
N HIS A 66 20.88 4.05 13.04
CA HIS A 66 19.88 4.63 13.92
C HIS A 66 18.50 4.02 13.77
N ALA A 67 18.22 2.91 14.34
CA ALA A 67 16.90 2.79 14.89
C ALA A 67 15.85 1.86 14.27
N PHE A 68 16.14 1.12 13.26
CA PHE A 68 15.14 0.15 12.89
C PHE A 68 15.47 -1.20 13.51
N LYS A 69 15.20 -1.30 14.82
CA LYS A 69 15.18 -2.61 15.48
C LYS A 69 14.24 -3.49 14.68
N ASP A 70 14.70 -4.71 14.36
CA ASP A 70 13.78 -5.72 13.86
C ASP A 70 12.73 -5.96 14.93
N ASP A 71 11.51 -5.48 14.66
CA ASP A 71 10.37 -5.85 15.47
C ASP A 71 9.78 -7.13 14.85
N ILE A 72 10.31 -8.26 15.31
CA ILE A 72 9.87 -9.58 14.86
C ILE A 72 8.81 -10.08 15.83
N ARG A 73 7.56 -10.22 15.34
CA ARG A 73 6.43 -10.63 16.17
C ARG A 73 5.76 -11.89 15.64
N GLU A 74 5.17 -12.63 16.55
CA GLU A 74 4.30 -13.75 16.22
C GLU A 74 2.86 -13.28 15.99
N VAL A 75 2.13 -14.03 15.18
CA VAL A 75 0.73 -13.73 14.82
C VAL A 75 -0.13 -13.57 16.07
N GLU A 76 -0.03 -14.49 17.03
CA GLU A 76 -0.80 -14.47 18.28
C GLU A 76 -0.55 -13.19 19.08
N GLU A 77 0.70 -12.76 19.19
CA GLU A 77 1.08 -11.54 19.92
C GLU A 77 0.40 -10.30 19.32
N ILE A 78 0.42 -10.19 17.98
CA ILE A 78 -0.20 -9.06 17.28
C ILE A 78 -1.72 -9.07 17.46
N LEU A 79 -2.36 -10.23 17.33
CA LEU A 79 -3.80 -10.32 17.46
C LEU A 79 -4.27 -10.11 18.90
N ASP A 80 -3.49 -10.54 19.90
CA ASP A 80 -3.79 -10.24 21.30
C ASP A 80 -3.65 -8.73 21.61
N MET A 81 -2.73 -8.04 20.95
CA MET A 81 -2.67 -6.58 21.01
C MET A 81 -3.89 -5.93 20.36
N ALA A 82 -4.27 -6.38 19.15
CA ALA A 82 -5.42 -5.87 18.42
C ALA A 82 -6.73 -6.06 19.18
N GLU A 83 -6.91 -7.23 19.84
CA GLU A 83 -8.10 -7.56 20.62
C GLU A 83 -8.42 -6.54 21.72
N ARG A 84 -7.40 -5.90 22.31
CA ARG A 84 -7.56 -4.87 23.35
C ARG A 84 -8.30 -3.63 22.84
N TYR A 85 -8.32 -3.42 21.51
CA TYR A 85 -8.94 -2.28 20.85
C TYR A 85 -10.30 -2.61 20.21
N ARG A 86 -10.76 -3.86 20.29
CA ARG A 86 -12.00 -4.34 19.68
C ARG A 86 -13.22 -3.46 19.98
N ASN A 87 -13.34 -2.96 21.22
CA ASN A 87 -14.45 -2.13 21.62
C ASN A 87 -14.54 -0.79 20.88
N TYR A 88 -13.48 -0.36 20.21
CA TYR A 88 -13.43 0.89 19.44
C TYR A 88 -13.73 0.69 17.96
N TRP A 89 -13.77 -0.56 17.45
CA TRP A 89 -13.94 -0.83 16.03
C TRP A 89 -15.36 -0.60 15.51
N GLY A 90 -16.37 -0.59 16.39
CA GLY A 90 -17.77 -0.53 16.00
C GLY A 90 -18.15 -1.75 15.15
N GLU A 91 -19.08 -1.56 14.21
CA GLU A 91 -19.58 -2.64 13.36
C GLU A 91 -18.68 -2.96 12.15
N THR A 92 -17.89 -1.98 11.68
CA THR A 92 -17.13 -2.07 10.43
C THR A 92 -15.61 -2.10 10.61
N GLY A 93 -15.12 -1.73 11.78
CA GLY A 93 -13.69 -1.69 12.08
C GLY A 93 -13.08 -3.08 12.24
N GLY A 94 -11.75 -3.13 12.39
CA GLY A 94 -11.01 -4.38 12.49
C GLY A 94 -9.52 -4.18 12.34
N ILE A 95 -8.83 -5.08 11.66
CA ILE A 95 -7.41 -4.97 11.37
C ILE A 95 -7.16 -4.56 9.92
N THR A 96 -6.09 -3.78 9.69
CA THR A 96 -5.54 -3.49 8.37
C THR A 96 -4.06 -3.85 8.35
N VAL A 97 -3.63 -4.60 7.36
CA VAL A 97 -2.21 -4.91 7.13
C VAL A 97 -1.71 -4.07 5.97
N SER A 98 -0.74 -3.20 6.26
CA SER A 98 -0.15 -2.23 5.35
C SER A 98 1.38 -2.24 5.49
N GLY A 99 2.07 -1.13 5.22
CA GLY A 99 3.49 -0.94 5.49
C GLY A 99 4.32 -0.65 4.27
N GLY A 100 5.28 -1.52 3.97
CA GLY A 100 5.95 -1.55 2.68
C GLY A 100 5.02 -2.16 1.62
N GLU A 101 5.13 -3.47 1.42
CA GLU A 101 4.21 -4.26 0.60
C GLU A 101 3.88 -5.56 1.33
N PRO A 102 2.66 -5.69 1.87
CA PRO A 102 2.29 -6.84 2.71
C PRO A 102 2.42 -8.19 2.00
N LEU A 103 2.17 -8.23 0.68
CA LEU A 103 2.26 -9.45 -0.11
C LEU A 103 3.68 -10.03 -0.19
N LEU A 104 4.72 -9.26 0.15
CA LEU A 104 6.09 -9.79 0.25
C LEU A 104 6.30 -10.69 1.48
N GLN A 105 5.43 -10.61 2.48
CA GLN A 105 5.42 -11.51 3.63
C GLN A 105 4.20 -12.45 3.56
N ALA A 106 3.93 -13.04 2.39
CA ALA A 106 2.72 -13.75 2.05
C ALA A 106 2.35 -14.86 3.06
N ASP A 107 3.30 -15.67 3.49
CA ASP A 107 3.04 -16.77 4.46
C ASP A 107 2.61 -16.22 5.82
N PHE A 108 3.31 -15.19 6.31
CA PHE A 108 2.95 -14.51 7.56
C PHE A 108 1.59 -13.82 7.44
N LEU A 109 1.34 -13.11 6.34
CA LEU A 109 0.09 -12.43 6.06
C LEU A 109 -1.09 -13.42 6.05
N LEU A 110 -0.93 -14.54 5.38
CA LEU A 110 -1.97 -15.57 5.32
C LEU A 110 -2.32 -16.12 6.71
N GLU A 111 -1.31 -16.45 7.53
CA GLU A 111 -1.54 -16.92 8.90
C GLU A 111 -2.22 -15.84 9.75
N LEU A 112 -1.74 -14.59 9.66
CA LEU A 112 -2.32 -13.46 10.41
C LEU A 112 -3.79 -13.24 10.07
N LEU A 113 -4.14 -13.19 8.78
CA LEU A 113 -5.53 -13.01 8.36
C LEU A 113 -6.40 -14.21 8.69
N THR A 114 -5.88 -15.44 8.58
CA THR A 114 -6.59 -16.65 8.94
C THR A 114 -6.96 -16.68 10.43
N GLU A 115 -6.01 -16.37 11.31
CA GLU A 115 -6.27 -16.32 12.76
C GLU A 115 -7.16 -15.12 13.14
N ALA A 116 -7.01 -13.98 12.47
CA ALA A 116 -7.91 -12.84 12.64
C ALA A 116 -9.37 -13.20 12.28
N LYS A 117 -9.59 -13.92 11.17
CA LYS A 117 -10.93 -14.41 10.78
C LYS A 117 -11.51 -15.39 11.80
N LYS A 118 -10.71 -16.30 12.36
CA LYS A 118 -11.15 -17.20 13.45
C LYS A 118 -11.60 -16.44 14.69
N ARG A 119 -10.98 -15.30 14.98
CA ARG A 119 -11.37 -14.39 16.07
C ARG A 119 -12.53 -13.46 15.69
N GLY A 120 -13.12 -13.60 14.50
CA GLY A 120 -14.25 -12.77 14.03
C GLY A 120 -13.85 -11.31 13.75
N MET A 121 -12.60 -11.04 13.40
CA MET A 121 -12.14 -9.72 13.03
C MET A 121 -12.44 -9.43 11.55
N ASN A 122 -12.84 -8.20 11.23
CA ASN A 122 -12.84 -7.72 9.86
C ASN A 122 -11.38 -7.46 9.42
N THR A 123 -11.05 -7.88 8.19
CA THR A 123 -9.69 -7.88 7.66
C THR A 123 -9.58 -7.01 6.43
N CYS A 124 -8.57 -6.15 6.39
CA CYS A 124 -8.24 -5.31 5.25
C CYS A 124 -6.76 -5.44 4.94
N ILE A 125 -6.39 -5.42 3.65
CA ILE A 125 -5.01 -5.24 3.20
C ILE A 125 -4.88 -3.96 2.41
N ASP A 126 -3.78 -3.21 2.65
CA ASP A 126 -3.41 -2.02 1.91
C ASP A 126 -2.13 -2.34 1.12
N THR A 127 -2.26 -2.44 -0.18
CA THR A 127 -1.22 -3.00 -1.07
C THR A 127 -1.15 -2.25 -2.40
N ALA A 128 0.02 -2.22 -2.99
CA ALA A 128 0.17 -1.83 -4.39
C ALA A 128 -0.07 -3.00 -5.35
N GLY A 129 -0.17 -4.25 -4.85
CA GLY A 129 -0.34 -5.43 -5.68
C GLY A 129 0.88 -5.79 -6.55
N GLN A 130 2.02 -5.15 -6.31
CA GLN A 130 3.21 -5.33 -7.15
C GLN A 130 3.71 -6.79 -7.24
N PRO A 131 3.67 -7.62 -6.18
CA PRO A 131 4.08 -9.01 -6.26
C PRO A 131 3.10 -9.93 -7.00
N PHE A 132 1.95 -9.43 -7.47
CA PHE A 132 0.93 -10.26 -8.12
C PHE A 132 1.48 -10.92 -9.39
N ILE A 133 1.17 -12.20 -9.52
CA ILE A 133 1.32 -13.01 -10.73
C ILE A 133 0.06 -13.86 -10.87
N SER A 134 -0.35 -14.18 -12.09
CA SER A 134 -1.63 -14.84 -12.39
C SER A 134 -1.56 -16.37 -12.49
N GLU A 135 -0.42 -16.99 -12.14
CA GLU A 135 -0.24 -18.43 -12.22
C GLU A 135 0.80 -18.96 -11.23
N GLY A 136 0.78 -20.28 -11.00
CA GLY A 136 1.73 -21.00 -10.13
C GLY A 136 1.46 -20.84 -8.63
N ALA A 137 2.35 -21.39 -7.81
CA ALA A 137 2.20 -21.47 -6.36
C ALA A 137 2.09 -20.10 -5.67
N ALA A 138 2.71 -19.04 -6.23
CA ALA A 138 2.60 -17.70 -5.69
C ALA A 138 1.18 -17.11 -5.95
N PHE A 139 0.55 -17.43 -7.08
CA PHE A 139 -0.83 -17.09 -7.34
C PHE A 139 -1.78 -17.79 -6.36
N GLU A 140 -1.62 -19.10 -6.18
CA GLU A 140 -2.41 -19.89 -5.21
C GLU A 140 -2.32 -19.25 -3.80
N LYS A 141 -1.13 -18.83 -3.40
CA LYS A 141 -0.93 -18.15 -2.12
C LYS A 141 -1.67 -16.82 -2.04
N ILE A 142 -1.66 -16.03 -3.10
CA ILE A 142 -2.42 -14.77 -3.17
C ILE A 142 -3.93 -15.05 -3.12
N GLN A 143 -4.42 -16.08 -3.79
CA GLN A 143 -5.83 -16.47 -3.72
C GLN A 143 -6.25 -16.79 -2.28
N GLU A 144 -5.45 -17.58 -1.54
CA GLU A 144 -5.70 -17.89 -0.14
C GLU A 144 -5.73 -16.63 0.75
N ILE A 145 -4.81 -15.69 0.53
CA ILE A 145 -4.77 -14.40 1.23
C ILE A 145 -6.04 -13.59 0.96
N ILE A 146 -6.41 -13.46 -0.32
CA ILE A 146 -7.59 -12.67 -0.73
C ILE A 146 -8.89 -13.31 -0.23
N GLU A 147 -8.97 -14.64 -0.12
CA GLU A 147 -10.11 -15.31 0.50
C GLU A 147 -10.32 -14.88 1.97
N LYS A 148 -9.23 -14.67 2.72
CA LYS A 148 -9.26 -14.23 4.13
C LYS A 148 -9.35 -12.71 4.31
N THR A 149 -9.39 -11.95 3.21
CA THR A 149 -9.47 -10.49 3.19
C THR A 149 -10.89 -10.03 2.92
N ASP A 150 -11.46 -9.13 3.73
CA ASP A 150 -12.79 -8.58 3.49
C ASP A 150 -12.75 -7.39 2.52
N LEU A 151 -11.70 -6.57 2.57
CA LEU A 151 -11.52 -5.38 1.73
C LEU A 151 -10.07 -5.23 1.30
N VAL A 152 -9.85 -4.86 0.05
CA VAL A 152 -8.52 -4.49 -0.45
C VAL A 152 -8.47 -2.98 -0.69
N LEU A 153 -7.54 -2.28 -0.04
CA LEU A 153 -7.11 -0.94 -0.43
C LEU A 153 -6.02 -1.12 -1.48
N LEU A 154 -6.31 -0.73 -2.72
CA LEU A 154 -5.40 -0.92 -3.84
C LEU A 154 -4.85 0.41 -4.34
N ASP A 155 -3.53 0.55 -4.29
CA ASP A 155 -2.84 1.70 -4.83
C ASP A 155 -2.70 1.64 -6.36
N ILE A 156 -3.37 2.50 -7.09
CA ILE A 156 -3.08 2.78 -8.50
C ILE A 156 -2.22 4.04 -8.56
N LYS A 157 -0.90 3.83 -8.66
CA LYS A 157 0.06 4.93 -8.52
C LYS A 157 0.24 5.75 -9.80
N HIS A 158 0.10 5.15 -10.96
CA HIS A 158 0.04 5.78 -12.27
C HIS A 158 -0.56 4.79 -13.27
N ILE A 159 -1.31 5.28 -14.26
CA ILE A 159 -1.95 4.41 -15.26
C ILE A 159 -0.98 4.04 -16.38
N ASP A 160 -0.17 4.98 -16.87
CA ASP A 160 0.83 4.74 -17.89
C ASP A 160 2.00 3.90 -17.33
N PRO A 161 2.39 2.79 -17.99
CA PRO A 161 3.42 1.88 -17.46
C PRO A 161 4.82 2.48 -17.42
N GLU A 162 5.18 3.35 -18.35
CA GLU A 162 6.49 4.00 -18.35
C GLU A 162 6.60 5.09 -17.28
N GLU A 163 5.54 5.91 -17.11
CA GLU A 163 5.49 6.90 -16.04
C GLU A 163 5.40 6.21 -14.66
N HIS A 164 4.66 5.10 -14.56
CA HIS A 164 4.65 4.29 -13.36
C HIS A 164 6.07 3.80 -13.02
N LYS A 165 6.81 3.32 -14.02
CA LYS A 165 8.20 2.88 -13.85
C LYS A 165 9.12 4.03 -13.45
N ARG A 166 8.96 5.23 -14.03
CA ARG A 166 9.70 6.43 -13.62
C ARG A 166 9.39 6.86 -12.20
N LEU A 167 8.16 6.65 -11.75
CA LEU A 167 7.69 7.04 -10.42
C LEU A 167 8.08 6.05 -9.33
N THR A 168 8.06 4.74 -9.64
CA THR A 168 8.13 3.65 -8.65
C THR A 168 9.29 2.67 -8.86
N GLY A 169 9.97 2.72 -10.01
CA GLY A 169 11.00 1.76 -10.40
C GLY A 169 10.50 0.50 -11.12
N HIS A 170 9.19 0.28 -11.20
CA HIS A 170 8.58 -0.89 -11.82
C HIS A 170 7.41 -0.51 -12.74
N SER A 171 7.10 -1.36 -13.74
CA SER A 171 5.87 -1.27 -14.51
C SER A 171 4.64 -1.56 -13.63
N ASN A 172 3.44 -1.16 -14.09
CA ASN A 172 2.17 -1.36 -13.41
C ASN A 172 1.36 -2.54 -13.96
N GLU A 173 1.85 -3.27 -14.94
CA GLU A 173 1.09 -4.32 -15.64
C GLU A 173 0.49 -5.36 -14.69
N ASN A 174 1.31 -5.88 -13.78
CA ASN A 174 0.87 -6.83 -12.75
C ASN A 174 -0.12 -6.21 -11.72
N ILE A 175 0.00 -4.91 -11.46
CA ILE A 175 -0.92 -4.18 -10.56
C ILE A 175 -2.31 -4.07 -11.20
N LEU A 176 -2.35 -3.70 -12.49
CA LEU A 176 -3.60 -3.62 -13.25
C LEU A 176 -4.20 -5.01 -13.48
N GLU A 177 -3.38 -6.04 -13.65
CA GLU A 177 -3.83 -7.44 -13.72
C GLU A 177 -4.42 -7.88 -12.37
N PHE A 178 -3.80 -7.51 -11.25
CA PHE A 178 -4.34 -7.76 -9.91
C PHE A 178 -5.71 -7.10 -9.71
N ALA A 179 -5.88 -5.85 -10.15
CA ALA A 179 -7.18 -5.17 -10.09
C ALA A 179 -8.26 -5.95 -10.87
N LYS A 180 -7.94 -6.42 -12.09
CA LYS A 180 -8.85 -7.26 -12.89
C LYS A 180 -9.15 -8.61 -12.24
N TYR A 181 -8.14 -9.24 -11.61
CA TYR A 181 -8.36 -10.46 -10.84
C TYR A 181 -9.33 -10.23 -9.70
N LEU A 182 -9.15 -9.17 -8.90
CA LEU A 182 -10.06 -8.83 -7.80
C LEU A 182 -11.50 -8.59 -8.29
N ASP A 183 -11.65 -7.94 -9.46
CA ASP A 183 -12.94 -7.75 -10.10
C ASP A 183 -13.59 -9.08 -10.51
N SER A 184 -12.82 -9.98 -11.11
CA SER A 184 -13.31 -11.30 -11.58
C SER A 184 -13.92 -12.15 -10.46
N ILE A 185 -13.50 -11.94 -9.22
CA ILE A 185 -13.97 -12.63 -8.02
C ILE A 185 -14.90 -11.76 -7.15
N HIS A 186 -15.28 -10.58 -7.65
CA HIS A 186 -16.12 -9.60 -6.95
C HIS A 186 -15.59 -9.21 -5.54
N LYS A 187 -14.26 -9.16 -5.36
CA LYS A 187 -13.65 -8.73 -4.11
C LYS A 187 -13.82 -7.21 -3.95
N PRO A 188 -14.41 -6.71 -2.84
CA PRO A 188 -14.52 -5.26 -2.59
C PRO A 188 -13.16 -4.58 -2.62
N VAL A 189 -13.07 -3.45 -3.35
CA VAL A 189 -11.83 -2.67 -3.49
C VAL A 189 -12.11 -1.19 -3.26
N TRP A 190 -11.25 -0.56 -2.45
CA TRP A 190 -11.10 0.89 -2.42
C TRP A 190 -9.82 1.26 -3.14
N ILE A 191 -9.90 2.14 -4.12
CA ILE A 191 -8.73 2.62 -4.87
C ILE A 191 -8.11 3.79 -4.13
N ARG A 192 -6.77 3.78 -4.03
CA ARG A 192 -5.97 4.89 -3.50
C ARG A 192 -5.10 5.46 -4.61
N HIS A 193 -5.14 6.77 -4.77
CA HIS A 193 -4.35 7.47 -5.78
C HIS A 193 -3.68 8.70 -5.17
N VAL A 194 -2.34 8.70 -5.11
CA VAL A 194 -1.57 9.84 -4.60
C VAL A 194 -1.44 10.87 -5.71
N LEU A 195 -1.92 12.08 -5.45
CA LEU A 195 -1.94 13.19 -6.40
C LEU A 195 -0.65 14.02 -6.26
N VAL A 196 0.31 13.79 -7.15
CA VAL A 196 1.62 14.47 -7.19
C VAL A 196 1.63 15.48 -8.33
N PRO A 197 1.82 16.80 -8.05
CA PRO A 197 1.83 17.84 -9.07
C PRO A 197 2.83 17.56 -10.21
N GLY A 198 2.35 17.68 -11.46
CA GLY A 198 3.11 17.47 -12.67
C GLY A 198 3.47 16.01 -12.96
N ILE A 199 3.00 15.05 -12.16
CA ILE A 199 3.27 13.62 -12.36
C ILE A 199 1.94 12.85 -12.47
N THR A 200 1.19 12.76 -11.38
CA THR A 200 -0.07 11.99 -11.34
C THR A 200 -1.31 12.89 -11.37
N ASP A 201 -1.14 14.21 -11.35
CA ASP A 201 -2.24 15.18 -11.38
C ASP A 201 -2.58 15.69 -12.81
N VAL A 202 -1.93 15.15 -13.85
CA VAL A 202 -2.20 15.50 -15.24
C VAL A 202 -3.57 14.93 -15.64
N ASP A 203 -4.44 15.79 -16.21
CA ASP A 203 -5.83 15.41 -16.50
C ASP A 203 -5.94 14.23 -17.45
N GLU A 204 -5.06 14.12 -18.45
CA GLU A 204 -5.02 13.00 -19.39
C GLU A 204 -4.83 11.65 -18.66
N TYR A 205 -3.88 11.58 -17.74
CA TYR A 205 -3.66 10.37 -16.94
C TYR A 205 -4.77 10.08 -15.92
N LEU A 206 -5.40 11.13 -15.39
CA LEU A 206 -6.57 10.98 -14.53
C LEU A 206 -7.76 10.43 -15.30
N GLU A 207 -8.00 10.90 -16.54
CA GLU A 207 -9.04 10.39 -17.43
C GLU A 207 -8.79 8.92 -17.80
N GLU A 208 -7.57 8.56 -18.22
CA GLU A 208 -7.20 7.18 -18.51
C GLU A 208 -7.36 6.27 -17.28
N THR A 209 -7.00 6.78 -16.09
CA THR A 209 -7.23 6.05 -14.82
C THR A 209 -8.72 5.84 -14.58
N ALA A 210 -9.54 6.86 -14.75
CA ALA A 210 -10.99 6.76 -14.61
C ALA A 210 -11.60 5.77 -15.62
N ASP A 211 -11.14 5.79 -16.86
CA ASP A 211 -11.59 4.87 -17.91
C ASP A 211 -11.23 3.42 -17.54
N PHE A 212 -10.00 3.14 -17.08
CA PHE A 212 -9.63 1.82 -16.59
C PHE A 212 -10.50 1.39 -15.39
N LEU A 213 -10.65 2.23 -14.39
CA LEU A 213 -11.46 1.92 -13.20
C LEU A 213 -12.94 1.71 -13.55
N SER A 214 -13.44 2.35 -14.62
CA SER A 214 -14.80 2.16 -15.12
C SER A 214 -15.05 0.74 -15.68
N THR A 215 -14.00 0.00 -16.03
CA THR A 215 -14.11 -1.40 -16.46
C THR A 215 -14.30 -2.38 -15.30
N LEU A 216 -14.03 -1.96 -14.06
CA LEU A 216 -14.09 -2.79 -12.86
C LEU A 216 -15.43 -2.59 -12.14
N SER A 217 -16.11 -3.67 -11.77
CA SER A 217 -17.43 -3.65 -11.12
C SER A 217 -17.39 -3.63 -9.59
N ASN A 218 -16.23 -3.93 -9.01
CA ASN A 218 -16.00 -4.17 -7.59
C ASN A 218 -15.41 -2.97 -6.83
N VAL A 219 -15.21 -1.83 -7.50
CA VAL A 219 -14.69 -0.61 -6.88
C VAL A 219 -15.81 0.09 -6.11
N GLU A 220 -15.67 0.17 -4.78
CA GLU A 220 -16.65 0.80 -3.90
C GLU A 220 -16.30 2.26 -3.56
N ARG A 221 -15.00 2.61 -3.61
CA ARG A 221 -14.52 3.93 -3.21
C ARG A 221 -13.22 4.27 -3.93
N ILE A 222 -13.02 5.57 -4.19
CA ILE A 222 -11.76 6.10 -4.74
C ILE A 222 -11.29 7.23 -3.82
N ASP A 223 -10.12 7.06 -3.21
CA ASP A 223 -9.47 8.05 -2.36
C ASP A 223 -8.35 8.76 -3.13
N VAL A 224 -8.54 10.06 -3.38
CA VAL A 224 -7.49 10.94 -3.90
C VAL A 224 -6.71 11.50 -2.71
N LEU A 225 -5.44 11.13 -2.61
CA LEU A 225 -4.55 11.48 -1.51
C LEU A 225 -3.60 12.60 -1.96
N PRO A 226 -3.77 13.83 -1.47
CA PRO A 226 -2.85 14.91 -1.85
C PRO A 226 -1.42 14.58 -1.39
N TYR A 227 -0.44 14.70 -2.32
CA TYR A 227 0.97 14.61 -1.97
C TYR A 227 1.33 15.65 -0.90
N HIS A 228 2.20 15.26 0.03
CA HIS A 228 2.81 16.14 1.01
C HIS A 228 4.23 15.66 1.38
N SER A 229 5.05 16.56 1.90
CA SER A 229 6.47 16.31 2.17
C SER A 229 6.78 15.82 3.60
N MET A 230 5.77 15.42 4.39
CA MET A 230 5.98 15.03 5.80
C MET A 230 6.93 13.85 5.99
N GLY A 231 7.05 12.94 5.01
CA GLY A 231 7.96 11.79 5.08
C GLY A 231 9.42 12.10 4.70
N VAL A 232 9.74 13.31 4.23
CA VAL A 232 11.08 13.66 3.68
C VAL A 232 12.19 13.53 4.72
N TYR A 233 11.91 13.77 6.00
CA TYR A 233 12.90 13.63 7.06
C TYR A 233 13.48 12.20 7.12
N LYS A 234 12.68 11.16 6.85
CA LYS A 234 13.14 9.77 6.82
C LYS A 234 14.14 9.51 5.68
N TRP A 235 13.94 10.14 4.51
CA TRP A 235 14.91 10.08 3.40
C TRP A 235 16.26 10.64 3.82
N LYS A 236 16.25 11.78 4.51
CA LYS A 236 17.47 12.43 5.01
C LYS A 236 18.17 11.59 6.09
N GLU A 237 17.41 11.02 7.03
CA GLU A 237 17.93 10.13 8.06
C GLU A 237 18.58 8.88 7.49
N LEU A 238 18.05 8.35 6.39
CA LEU A 238 18.60 7.19 5.69
C LEU A 238 19.69 7.53 4.66
N GLY A 239 20.06 8.81 4.53
CA GLY A 239 21.06 9.26 3.55
C GLY A 239 20.59 9.15 2.09
N LEU A 240 19.26 9.09 1.85
CA LEU A 240 18.70 8.93 0.52
C LEU A 240 18.39 10.28 -0.13
N PRO A 241 18.69 10.45 -1.44
CA PRO A 241 18.29 11.64 -2.18
C PRO A 241 16.79 11.67 -2.38
N TYR A 242 16.12 12.78 -2.04
CA TYR A 242 14.69 12.93 -2.26
C TYR A 242 14.41 13.50 -3.66
N ALA A 243 13.79 12.67 -4.50
CA ALA A 243 13.60 13.00 -5.92
C ALA A 243 12.53 14.08 -6.19
N LEU A 244 11.66 14.40 -5.22
CA LEU A 244 10.59 15.40 -5.33
C LEU A 244 10.91 16.67 -4.52
N GLU A 245 12.20 16.99 -4.34
CA GLU A 245 12.59 18.23 -3.65
C GLU A 245 12.03 19.45 -4.39
N GLY A 246 11.36 20.35 -3.65
CA GLY A 246 10.72 21.54 -4.23
C GLY A 246 9.34 21.31 -4.85
N VAL A 247 8.84 20.08 -4.90
CA VAL A 247 7.46 19.81 -5.31
C VAL A 247 6.52 20.17 -4.16
N GLU A 248 5.59 21.08 -4.42
CA GLU A 248 4.60 21.53 -3.43
C GLU A 248 3.40 20.58 -3.35
N THR A 249 2.61 20.72 -2.27
CA THR A 249 1.32 20.04 -2.16
C THR A 249 0.36 20.55 -3.25
N PRO A 250 -0.43 19.69 -3.91
CA PRO A 250 -1.37 20.11 -4.94
C PRO A 250 -2.41 21.11 -4.38
N SER A 251 -2.82 22.06 -5.22
CA SER A 251 -3.86 23.03 -4.83
C SER A 251 -5.19 22.32 -4.56
N LYS A 252 -6.07 22.97 -3.80
CA LYS A 252 -7.42 22.44 -3.54
C LYS A 252 -8.20 22.22 -4.83
N GLU A 253 -8.05 23.15 -5.80
CA GLU A 253 -8.70 23.03 -7.11
C GLU A 253 -8.22 21.77 -7.86
N ARG A 254 -6.91 21.47 -7.81
CA ARG A 254 -6.37 20.26 -8.45
C ARG A 254 -6.89 18.98 -7.78
N VAL A 255 -6.97 18.98 -6.44
CA VAL A 255 -7.52 17.84 -5.69
C VAL A 255 -8.99 17.62 -6.04
N GLU A 256 -9.82 18.68 -6.05
CA GLU A 256 -11.23 18.56 -6.40
C GLU A 256 -11.44 18.19 -7.88
N ASN A 257 -10.59 18.67 -8.78
CA ASN A 257 -10.62 18.25 -10.18
C ASN A 257 -10.31 16.75 -10.33
N ALA A 258 -9.25 16.25 -9.67
CA ALA A 258 -8.90 14.84 -9.69
C ALA A 258 -10.02 13.96 -9.12
N LYS A 259 -10.63 14.36 -7.99
CA LYS A 259 -11.80 13.67 -7.42
C LYS A 259 -12.97 13.63 -8.40
N ARG A 260 -13.27 14.75 -9.05
CA ARG A 260 -14.36 14.85 -10.06
C ARG A 260 -14.13 13.90 -11.23
N ILE A 261 -12.90 13.85 -11.77
CA ILE A 261 -12.56 12.97 -12.88
C ILE A 261 -12.67 11.50 -12.45
N LEU A 262 -11.96 11.12 -11.38
CA LEU A 262 -11.89 9.72 -10.95
C LEU A 262 -13.25 9.18 -10.45
N SER A 263 -14.09 10.02 -9.82
CA SER A 263 -15.42 9.60 -9.34
C SER A 263 -16.37 9.16 -10.47
N ARG A 264 -16.10 9.50 -11.73
CA ARG A 264 -16.88 9.01 -12.87
C ARG A 264 -16.89 7.48 -12.96
N ALA A 265 -15.82 6.83 -12.50
CA ALA A 265 -15.74 5.38 -12.46
C ALA A 265 -16.74 4.72 -11.49
N LEU A 266 -17.27 5.46 -10.51
CA LEU A 266 -18.26 4.97 -9.54
C LEU A 266 -19.71 5.20 -10.00
N ASN A 267 -19.93 6.04 -11.02
CA ASN A 267 -21.25 6.41 -11.52
C ASN A 267 -21.64 5.46 -12.69
N LYS A 268 -21.88 4.19 -12.39
CA LYS A 268 -22.29 3.16 -13.36
C LYS A 268 -23.79 2.96 -13.35
#